data_355baa1fbeb75244e10196188354c0cf
#
_entry.id   355baa1fbeb75244e10196188354c0cf
#
_cell.length_a   1.000
_cell.length_b   1.000
_cell.length_c   1.000
_cell.angle_alpha   90.00
_cell.angle_beta   90.00
_cell.angle_gamma   90.00
#
_symmetry.space_group_name_H-M   'P 1'
#
loop_
_entity.id
_entity.type
_entity.pdbx_description
1 polymer ?
#
loop_
_entity_poly.entity_id
_entity_poly.type
_entity_poly.pdbx_seq_one_letter_code
_entity_poly.pdbx_strand_id
1 'polypeptide(L)'
;MKKIRWAILGAARVNERLIPAIINSEQGALVAIGSRRENSAAECIKKYAKEHIKNIECYEGFNSILNSEEIDAIYIPLSNEEHTQVALEAINNKKHVLIEKPMAIKSQEVELLINEAKKHNVKIMEGFMYAFHPQFDRIQNIINSRILGEINYAHSMFSFPIQPARHYRINRNINNGGGALWDIGPYAIHTIRSCFKENPIRVYGQSKFNEHGADMSTTGMIDFGLNKKATFDISFECTRRSEFEVFGLAGRLKCPLVWQPDNLPANIIYTTEKSGLKQEVVPTANHFNLEIDHFNKAIIEDRQVKLSGEDAIWNSKTLEAIQKSILNNEWVTL
;
A
#
# COMPACT_ATOMS: atom_id res chain seq x y z
N MET A 1 -29.38 -2.15 -5.19
CA MET A 1 -28.33 -1.10 -5.16
C MET A 1 -27.44 -1.27 -6.39
N LYS A 2 -26.95 -0.16 -6.97
CA LYS A 2 -25.99 -0.23 -8.08
C LYS A 2 -24.68 -0.85 -7.56
N LYS A 3 -24.20 -1.89 -8.24
CA LYS A 3 -22.88 -2.49 -7.93
C LYS A 3 -21.82 -1.90 -8.86
N ILE A 4 -20.63 -1.71 -8.34
CA ILE A 4 -19.44 -1.36 -9.12
C ILE A 4 -18.93 -2.62 -9.79
N ARG A 5 -18.83 -2.59 -11.11
CA ARG A 5 -18.35 -3.70 -11.95
C ARG A 5 -16.83 -3.62 -12.04
N TRP A 6 -16.17 -4.56 -11.39
CA TRP A 6 -14.72 -4.62 -11.27
C TRP A 6 -14.09 -5.53 -12.33
N ALA A 7 -12.96 -5.09 -12.84
CA ALA A 7 -12.03 -5.98 -13.53
C ALA A 7 -10.64 -5.96 -12.86
N ILE A 8 -9.90 -7.05 -13.00
CA ILE A 8 -8.52 -7.20 -12.51
C ILE A 8 -7.59 -7.33 -13.72
N LEU A 9 -6.57 -6.49 -13.78
CA LEU A 9 -5.53 -6.53 -14.82
C LEU A 9 -4.26 -7.20 -14.29
N GLY A 10 -4.21 -8.52 -14.38
CA GLY A 10 -3.08 -9.33 -13.94
C GLY A 10 -3.48 -10.50 -13.05
N ALA A 11 -2.91 -11.68 -13.33
CA ALA A 11 -3.06 -12.86 -12.49
C ALA A 11 -1.93 -12.91 -11.46
N ALA A 12 -2.02 -12.07 -10.44
CA ALA A 12 -1.03 -11.92 -9.38
C ALA A 12 -1.40 -12.70 -8.11
N ARG A 13 -0.42 -12.96 -7.25
CA ARG A 13 -0.64 -13.67 -5.99
C ARG A 13 -1.63 -12.95 -5.06
N VAL A 14 -1.61 -11.64 -5.02
CA VAL A 14 -2.50 -10.84 -4.16
C VAL A 14 -3.98 -11.05 -4.50
N ASN A 15 -4.29 -11.57 -5.69
CA ASN A 15 -5.66 -11.90 -6.10
C ASN A 15 -6.32 -12.92 -5.17
N GLU A 16 -5.56 -13.73 -4.43
CA GLU A 16 -6.09 -14.61 -3.36
C GLU A 16 -6.85 -13.84 -2.27
N ARG A 17 -6.56 -12.55 -2.11
CA ARG A 17 -7.18 -11.65 -1.13
C ARG A 17 -8.21 -10.74 -1.77
N LEU A 18 -7.88 -10.17 -2.94
CA LEU A 18 -8.74 -9.17 -3.60
C LEU A 18 -9.95 -9.78 -4.30
N ILE A 19 -9.82 -10.96 -4.91
CA ILE A 19 -10.97 -11.62 -5.55
C ILE A 19 -12.08 -11.90 -4.53
N PRO A 20 -11.81 -12.57 -3.39
CA PRO A 20 -12.85 -12.74 -2.36
C PRO A 20 -13.36 -11.41 -1.80
N ALA A 21 -12.50 -10.39 -1.67
CA ALA A 21 -12.92 -9.08 -1.17
C ALA A 21 -13.95 -8.41 -2.10
N ILE A 22 -13.70 -8.43 -3.40
CA ILE A 22 -14.63 -7.87 -4.38
C ILE A 22 -15.95 -8.66 -4.43
N ILE A 23 -15.86 -10.00 -4.42
CA ILE A 23 -17.04 -10.89 -4.48
C ILE A 23 -17.91 -10.75 -3.23
N ASN A 24 -17.31 -10.62 -2.06
CA ASN A 24 -18.02 -10.50 -0.78
C ASN A 24 -18.55 -9.09 -0.52
N SER A 25 -18.15 -8.09 -1.30
CA SER A 25 -18.67 -6.73 -1.18
C SER A 25 -20.11 -6.66 -1.68
N GLU A 26 -21.01 -6.10 -0.89
CA GLU A 26 -22.42 -5.88 -1.31
C GLU A 26 -22.51 -4.94 -2.51
N GLN A 27 -21.58 -4.00 -2.61
CA GLN A 27 -21.53 -2.95 -3.64
C GLN A 27 -20.51 -3.25 -4.76
N GLY A 28 -19.88 -4.42 -4.76
CA GLY A 28 -18.93 -4.87 -5.77
C GLY A 28 -19.44 -6.05 -6.59
N ALA A 29 -18.95 -6.18 -7.80
CA ALA A 29 -19.12 -7.36 -8.64
C ALA A 29 -17.86 -7.55 -9.48
N LEU A 30 -17.15 -8.67 -9.32
CA LEU A 30 -16.04 -9.03 -10.21
C LEU A 30 -16.62 -9.57 -11.51
N VAL A 31 -16.37 -8.89 -12.62
CA VAL A 31 -16.93 -9.25 -13.94
C VAL A 31 -15.87 -9.74 -14.91
N ALA A 32 -14.59 -9.36 -14.74
CA ALA A 32 -13.54 -9.78 -15.65
C ALA A 32 -12.17 -9.90 -14.99
N ILE A 33 -11.32 -10.78 -15.53
CA ILE A 33 -9.87 -10.82 -15.24
C ILE A 33 -9.11 -10.89 -16.57
N GLY A 34 -8.14 -10.00 -16.75
CA GLY A 34 -7.23 -10.02 -17.90
C GLY A 34 -5.83 -10.46 -17.51
N SER A 35 -5.16 -11.19 -18.36
CA SER A 35 -3.75 -11.55 -18.20
C SER A 35 -3.07 -11.64 -19.56
N ARG A 36 -1.82 -11.17 -19.64
CA ARG A 36 -0.98 -11.34 -20.85
C ARG A 36 -0.37 -12.74 -20.93
N ARG A 37 -0.44 -13.51 -19.85
CA ARG A 37 -0.01 -14.90 -19.83
C ARG A 37 -1.20 -15.78 -20.13
N GLU A 38 -1.05 -16.64 -21.14
CA GLU A 38 -2.05 -17.60 -21.54
C GLU A 38 -2.62 -18.38 -20.36
N ASN A 39 -3.90 -18.66 -20.34
CA ASN A 39 -4.63 -19.41 -19.32
C ASN A 39 -4.57 -18.85 -17.87
N SER A 40 -3.70 -17.88 -17.56
CA SER A 40 -3.47 -17.43 -16.18
C SER A 40 -4.70 -16.75 -15.56
N ALA A 41 -5.53 -16.06 -16.36
CA ALA A 41 -6.78 -15.48 -15.88
C ALA A 41 -7.77 -16.57 -15.45
N ALA A 42 -7.96 -17.58 -16.28
CA ALA A 42 -8.84 -18.72 -16.01
C ALA A 42 -8.38 -19.55 -14.79
N GLU A 43 -7.07 -19.79 -14.68
CA GLU A 43 -6.49 -20.47 -13.52
C GLU A 43 -6.70 -19.67 -12.24
N CYS A 44 -6.57 -18.34 -12.30
CA CYS A 44 -6.80 -17.45 -11.18
C CYS A 44 -8.25 -17.53 -10.69
N ILE A 45 -9.23 -17.48 -11.61
CA ILE A 45 -10.65 -17.62 -11.28
C ILE A 45 -10.93 -19.01 -10.70
N LYS A 46 -10.43 -20.07 -11.34
CA LYS A 46 -10.61 -21.44 -10.87
C LYS A 46 -10.09 -21.63 -9.45
N LYS A 47 -8.99 -20.94 -9.11
CA LYS A 47 -8.35 -21.05 -7.80
C LYS A 47 -9.04 -20.24 -6.71
N TYR A 48 -9.48 -19.01 -7.01
CA TYR A 48 -9.91 -18.03 -6.00
C TYR A 48 -11.40 -17.66 -6.08
N ALA A 49 -12.09 -18.03 -7.17
CA ALA A 49 -13.50 -17.71 -7.42
C ALA A 49 -14.27 -18.87 -8.05
N LYS A 50 -13.96 -20.12 -7.67
CA LYS A 50 -14.50 -21.35 -8.31
C LYS A 50 -16.02 -21.35 -8.45
N GLU A 51 -16.75 -20.87 -7.46
CA GLU A 51 -18.23 -20.83 -7.46
C GLU A 51 -18.78 -19.75 -8.38
N HIS A 52 -17.95 -18.80 -8.81
CA HIS A 52 -18.32 -17.64 -9.66
C HIS A 52 -17.78 -17.74 -11.09
N ILE A 53 -17.21 -18.88 -11.47
CA ILE A 53 -16.55 -19.10 -12.78
C ILE A 53 -17.41 -18.68 -13.98
N LYS A 54 -18.73 -18.90 -13.91
CA LYS A 54 -19.65 -18.59 -15.00
C LYS A 54 -19.98 -17.10 -15.13
N ASN A 55 -19.64 -16.31 -14.12
CA ASN A 55 -20.00 -14.90 -14.01
C ASN A 55 -18.80 -13.96 -14.23
N ILE A 56 -17.59 -14.52 -14.41
CA ILE A 56 -16.36 -13.76 -14.56
C ILE A 56 -15.72 -14.10 -15.89
N GLU A 57 -15.57 -13.12 -16.75
CA GLU A 57 -14.95 -13.29 -18.06
C GLU A 57 -13.43 -13.31 -17.97
N CYS A 58 -12.79 -14.13 -18.83
CA CYS A 58 -11.34 -14.21 -18.95
C CYS A 58 -10.89 -13.55 -20.24
N TYR A 59 -9.90 -12.69 -20.17
CA TYR A 59 -9.33 -12.02 -21.33
C TYR A 59 -7.83 -12.26 -21.44
N GLU A 60 -7.36 -12.48 -22.68
CA GLU A 60 -5.94 -12.41 -23.01
C GLU A 60 -5.58 -10.93 -23.29
N GLY A 61 -4.65 -10.38 -22.50
CA GLY A 61 -4.33 -8.96 -22.51
C GLY A 61 -5.33 -8.09 -21.74
N PHE A 62 -5.30 -6.78 -21.99
CA PHE A 62 -6.05 -5.79 -21.22
C PHE A 62 -7.00 -4.94 -22.08
N ASN A 63 -6.78 -4.84 -23.38
CA ASN A 63 -7.47 -3.89 -24.26
C ASN A 63 -8.99 -4.07 -24.25
N SER A 64 -9.49 -5.30 -24.30
CA SER A 64 -10.95 -5.57 -24.28
C SER A 64 -11.58 -5.10 -22.98
N ILE A 65 -10.88 -5.28 -21.85
CA ILE A 65 -11.32 -4.83 -20.52
C ILE A 65 -11.33 -3.30 -20.46
N LEU A 66 -10.24 -2.67 -20.88
CA LEU A 66 -10.07 -1.21 -20.82
C LEU A 66 -11.12 -0.47 -21.64
N ASN A 67 -11.48 -1.00 -22.81
CA ASN A 67 -12.46 -0.40 -23.73
C ASN A 67 -13.93 -0.78 -23.43
N SER A 68 -14.19 -1.69 -22.49
CA SER A 68 -15.54 -2.15 -22.18
C SER A 68 -16.33 -1.13 -21.37
N GLU A 69 -17.54 -0.78 -21.78
CA GLU A 69 -18.49 0.03 -21.02
C GLU A 69 -19.12 -0.73 -19.84
N GLU A 70 -18.97 -2.06 -19.81
CA GLU A 70 -19.46 -2.93 -18.75
C GLU A 70 -18.53 -2.97 -17.51
N ILE A 71 -17.46 -2.17 -17.49
CA ILE A 71 -16.49 -2.10 -16.39
C ILE A 71 -16.42 -0.68 -15.84
N ASP A 72 -16.63 -0.55 -14.54
CA ASP A 72 -16.60 0.73 -13.83
C ASP A 72 -15.23 0.97 -13.15
N ALA A 73 -14.64 -0.07 -12.58
CA ALA A 73 -13.41 0.03 -11.80
C ALA A 73 -12.41 -1.08 -12.15
N ILE A 74 -11.14 -0.74 -12.06
CA ILE A 74 -10.01 -1.63 -12.36
C ILE A 74 -9.10 -1.74 -11.15
N TYR A 75 -8.72 -2.99 -10.82
CA TYR A 75 -7.63 -3.27 -9.91
C TYR A 75 -6.37 -3.68 -10.67
N ILE A 76 -5.23 -3.07 -10.31
CA ILE A 76 -3.95 -3.25 -11.01
C ILE A 76 -2.90 -3.86 -10.06
N PRO A 77 -2.74 -5.20 -10.02
CA PRO A 77 -1.73 -5.91 -9.26
C PRO A 77 -0.51 -6.31 -10.09
N LEU A 78 -0.03 -5.43 -10.93
CA LEU A 78 1.10 -5.67 -11.83
C LEU A 78 2.45 -5.45 -11.13
N SER A 79 3.53 -5.52 -11.88
CA SER A 79 4.85 -5.13 -11.39
C SER A 79 5.00 -3.60 -11.36
N ASN A 80 5.80 -3.09 -10.44
CA ASN A 80 5.89 -1.65 -10.13
C ASN A 80 6.10 -0.77 -11.36
N GLU A 81 6.95 -1.19 -12.30
CA GLU A 81 7.25 -0.44 -13.53
C GLU A 81 6.10 -0.40 -14.55
N GLU A 82 5.12 -1.28 -14.41
CA GLU A 82 3.99 -1.35 -15.34
C GLU A 82 2.79 -0.51 -14.86
N HIS A 83 2.80 -0.12 -13.60
CA HIS A 83 1.69 0.56 -12.95
C HIS A 83 1.28 1.82 -13.69
N THR A 84 2.22 2.70 -14.01
CA THR A 84 1.94 4.01 -14.61
C THR A 84 1.25 3.89 -15.96
N GLN A 85 1.79 3.07 -16.85
CA GLN A 85 1.22 2.93 -18.19
C GLN A 85 -0.20 2.39 -18.14
N VAL A 86 -0.40 1.28 -17.43
CA VAL A 86 -1.71 0.60 -17.39
C VAL A 86 -2.75 1.44 -16.65
N ALA A 87 -2.34 2.16 -15.59
CA ALA A 87 -3.25 3.07 -14.89
C ALA A 87 -3.66 4.26 -15.76
N LEU A 88 -2.74 4.85 -16.54
CA LEU A 88 -3.07 5.92 -17.50
C LEU A 88 -4.07 5.44 -18.57
N GLU A 89 -3.87 4.26 -19.13
CA GLU A 89 -4.80 3.68 -20.09
C GLU A 89 -6.19 3.49 -19.47
N ALA A 90 -6.27 2.99 -18.22
CA ALA A 90 -7.54 2.85 -17.51
C ALA A 90 -8.22 4.20 -17.26
N ILE A 91 -7.49 5.19 -16.78
CA ILE A 91 -7.98 6.55 -16.51
C ILE A 91 -8.51 7.21 -17.79
N ASN A 92 -7.76 7.11 -18.91
CA ASN A 92 -8.17 7.65 -20.21
C ASN A 92 -9.46 7.02 -20.73
N ASN A 93 -9.70 5.75 -20.38
CA ASN A 93 -10.94 5.05 -20.65
C ASN A 93 -12.00 5.23 -19.54
N LYS A 94 -11.85 6.27 -18.71
CA LYS A 94 -12.79 6.67 -17.65
C LYS A 94 -13.09 5.57 -16.62
N LYS A 95 -12.10 4.71 -16.33
CA LYS A 95 -12.20 3.70 -15.28
C LYS A 95 -11.66 4.23 -13.97
N HIS A 96 -12.38 3.96 -12.87
CA HIS A 96 -11.83 4.15 -11.53
C HIS A 96 -10.70 3.15 -11.29
N VAL A 97 -9.64 3.52 -10.57
CA VAL A 97 -8.43 2.71 -10.44
C VAL A 97 -8.05 2.48 -8.97
N LEU A 98 -8.00 1.23 -8.56
CA LEU A 98 -7.30 0.79 -7.36
C LEU A 98 -5.99 0.14 -7.82
N ILE A 99 -4.86 0.70 -7.43
CA ILE A 99 -3.55 0.26 -7.89
C ILE A 99 -2.69 -0.21 -6.72
N GLU A 100 -2.00 -1.37 -6.88
CA GLU A 100 -1.07 -1.85 -5.86
C GLU A 100 0.04 -0.84 -5.54
N LYS A 101 0.49 -0.91 -4.30
CA LYS A 101 1.63 -0.11 -3.83
C LYS A 101 2.98 -0.69 -4.34
N PRO A 102 3.94 0.18 -4.62
CA PRO A 102 3.82 1.63 -4.73
C PRO A 102 3.02 1.99 -5.99
N MET A 103 2.27 3.10 -5.95
CA MET A 103 1.48 3.56 -7.11
C MET A 103 2.36 3.72 -8.35
N ALA A 104 3.56 4.26 -8.19
CA ALA A 104 4.63 4.28 -9.18
C ALA A 104 6.00 4.38 -8.49
N ILE A 105 7.09 4.13 -9.23
CA ILE A 105 8.47 4.23 -8.72
C ILE A 105 9.07 5.64 -8.87
N LYS A 106 8.37 6.55 -9.54
CA LYS A 106 8.74 7.96 -9.66
C LYS A 106 7.60 8.85 -9.20
N SER A 107 7.91 9.82 -8.37
CA SER A 107 6.91 10.74 -7.83
C SER A 107 6.20 11.56 -8.90
N GLN A 108 6.89 11.92 -9.97
CA GLN A 108 6.33 12.60 -11.15
C GLN A 108 5.27 11.76 -11.86
N GLU A 109 5.44 10.43 -11.90
CA GLU A 109 4.46 9.51 -12.47
C GLU A 109 3.20 9.44 -11.58
N VAL A 110 3.37 9.46 -10.25
CA VAL A 110 2.23 9.55 -9.32
C VAL A 110 1.47 10.87 -9.51
N GLU A 111 2.18 12.00 -9.61
CA GLU A 111 1.56 13.31 -9.89
C GLU A 111 0.78 13.30 -11.21
N LEU A 112 1.34 12.69 -12.26
CA LEU A 112 0.66 12.52 -13.55
C LEU A 112 -0.64 11.72 -13.40
N LEU A 113 -0.59 10.56 -12.75
CA LEU A 113 -1.77 9.70 -12.54
C LEU A 113 -2.88 10.44 -11.78
N ILE A 114 -2.53 11.16 -10.72
CA ILE A 114 -3.48 11.91 -9.90
C ILE A 114 -4.11 13.05 -10.71
N ASN A 115 -3.34 13.76 -11.52
CA ASN A 115 -3.84 14.86 -12.35
C ASN A 115 -4.74 14.36 -13.47
N GLU A 116 -4.37 13.28 -14.16
CA GLU A 116 -5.21 12.68 -15.20
C GLU A 116 -6.50 12.09 -14.60
N ALA A 117 -6.45 11.47 -13.42
CA ALA A 117 -7.65 10.98 -12.75
C ALA A 117 -8.63 12.13 -12.43
N LYS A 118 -8.13 13.28 -11.94
CA LYS A 118 -8.95 14.48 -11.73
C LYS A 118 -9.56 14.99 -13.02
N LYS A 119 -8.78 15.10 -14.09
CA LYS A 119 -9.22 15.57 -15.41
C LYS A 119 -10.32 14.70 -16.00
N HIS A 120 -10.23 13.39 -15.84
CA HIS A 120 -11.22 12.42 -16.31
C HIS A 120 -12.38 12.16 -15.33
N ASN A 121 -12.38 12.83 -14.17
CA ASN A 121 -13.37 12.67 -13.10
C ASN A 121 -13.50 11.21 -12.63
N VAL A 122 -12.39 10.50 -12.48
CA VAL A 122 -12.32 9.15 -11.94
C VAL A 122 -11.58 9.13 -10.61
N LYS A 123 -11.90 8.16 -9.77
CA LYS A 123 -11.20 7.93 -8.51
C LYS A 123 -9.96 7.07 -8.78
N ILE A 124 -8.84 7.45 -8.16
CA ILE A 124 -7.64 6.62 -8.08
C ILE A 124 -7.21 6.50 -6.62
N MET A 125 -6.79 5.32 -6.19
CA MET A 125 -6.33 5.07 -4.83
C MET A 125 -5.21 4.04 -4.84
N GLU A 126 -4.19 4.28 -4.01
CA GLU A 126 -3.11 3.34 -3.75
C GLU A 126 -3.57 2.24 -2.79
N GLY A 127 -3.21 0.99 -3.08
CA GLY A 127 -3.63 -0.20 -2.32
C GLY A 127 -2.84 -0.39 -1.02
N PHE A 128 -3.18 0.38 -0.01
CA PHE A 128 -2.69 0.21 1.36
C PHE A 128 -3.78 -0.36 2.26
N MET A 129 -4.14 -1.62 2.04
CA MET A 129 -5.22 -2.31 2.74
C MET A 129 -5.18 -2.13 4.27
N TYR A 130 -3.99 -2.08 4.88
CA TYR A 130 -3.84 -1.98 6.33
C TYR A 130 -4.43 -0.67 6.89
N ALA A 131 -4.46 0.40 6.10
CA ALA A 131 -5.03 1.69 6.50
C ALA A 131 -6.56 1.63 6.70
N PHE A 132 -7.21 0.57 6.21
CA PHE A 132 -8.64 0.31 6.38
C PHE A 132 -8.92 -0.62 7.56
N HIS A 133 -7.90 -1.24 8.17
CA HIS A 133 -8.09 -2.04 9.39
C HIS A 133 -8.43 -1.13 10.58
N PRO A 134 -9.41 -1.50 11.44
CA PRO A 134 -9.78 -0.70 12.63
C PRO A 134 -8.60 -0.38 13.56
N GLN A 135 -7.56 -1.21 13.57
CA GLN A 135 -6.31 -0.95 14.31
C GLN A 135 -5.68 0.38 13.89
N PHE A 136 -5.61 0.66 12.57
CA PHE A 136 -4.99 1.89 12.08
C PHE A 136 -5.77 3.13 12.53
N ASP A 137 -7.10 3.10 12.44
CA ASP A 137 -7.95 4.18 12.93
C ASP A 137 -7.78 4.37 14.44
N ARG A 138 -7.65 3.26 15.20
CA ARG A 138 -7.41 3.35 16.65
C ARG A 138 -6.05 3.95 16.98
N ILE A 139 -4.98 3.59 16.25
CA ILE A 139 -3.66 4.21 16.37
C ILE A 139 -3.76 5.71 16.14
N GLN A 140 -4.39 6.13 15.04
CA GLN A 140 -4.58 7.53 14.70
C GLN A 140 -5.37 8.28 15.79
N ASN A 141 -6.42 7.66 16.34
CA ASN A 141 -7.21 8.25 17.43
C ASN A 141 -6.39 8.45 18.71
N ILE A 142 -5.52 7.49 19.08
CA ILE A 142 -4.63 7.62 20.24
C ILE A 142 -3.64 8.78 20.03
N ILE A 143 -3.01 8.86 18.87
CA ILE A 143 -2.07 9.95 18.52
C ILE A 143 -2.79 11.30 18.56
N ASN A 144 -3.96 11.39 17.90
CA ASN A 144 -4.74 12.63 17.79
C ASN A 144 -5.30 13.11 19.13
N SER A 145 -5.57 12.22 20.07
CA SER A 145 -6.05 12.56 21.40
C SER A 145 -5.00 13.27 22.26
N ARG A 146 -3.75 13.30 21.82
CA ARG A 146 -2.60 13.87 22.50
C ARG A 146 -2.30 13.26 23.89
N ILE A 147 -2.83 12.08 24.19
CA ILE A 147 -2.54 11.41 25.47
C ILE A 147 -1.07 11.00 25.60
N LEU A 148 -0.37 10.86 24.46
CA LEU A 148 1.07 10.60 24.40
C LEU A 148 1.90 11.88 24.45
N GLY A 149 1.26 13.06 24.50
CA GLY A 149 1.92 14.34 24.33
C GLY A 149 2.24 14.64 22.86
N GLU A 150 3.16 15.57 22.62
CA GLU A 150 3.71 15.85 21.30
C GLU A 150 4.57 14.66 20.85
N ILE A 151 4.32 14.17 19.65
CA ILE A 151 5.08 13.04 19.06
C ILE A 151 6.37 13.60 18.45
N ASN A 152 7.52 13.16 18.97
CA ASN A 152 8.84 13.60 18.54
C ASN A 152 9.62 12.51 17.79
N TYR A 153 9.26 11.24 17.98
CA TYR A 153 9.96 10.14 17.36
C TYR A 153 9.01 9.02 16.95
N ALA A 154 9.29 8.42 15.79
CA ALA A 154 8.60 7.22 15.32
C ALA A 154 9.59 6.18 14.78
N HIS A 155 9.23 4.90 14.87
CA HIS A 155 10.04 3.80 14.36
C HIS A 155 9.17 2.75 13.69
N SER A 156 9.59 2.28 12.50
CA SER A 156 8.91 1.22 11.75
C SER A 156 9.87 0.10 11.41
N MET A 157 9.46 -1.15 11.64
CA MET A 157 10.24 -2.35 11.31
C MET A 157 9.41 -3.33 10.50
N PHE A 158 9.79 -3.55 9.24
CA PHE A 158 9.14 -4.56 8.40
C PHE A 158 10.19 -5.52 7.82
N SER A 159 10.09 -6.79 8.17
CA SER A 159 11.00 -7.81 7.63
C SER A 159 10.35 -9.18 7.54
N PHE A 160 10.84 -9.98 6.64
CA PHE A 160 10.61 -11.42 6.54
C PHE A 160 11.64 -12.05 5.61
N PRO A 161 12.04 -13.31 5.83
CA PRO A 161 12.89 -14.01 4.86
C PRO A 161 12.13 -14.17 3.54
N ILE A 162 12.72 -13.66 2.44
CA ILE A 162 12.04 -13.73 1.14
C ILE A 162 11.98 -15.17 0.65
N GLN A 163 10.80 -15.60 0.26
CA GLN A 163 10.57 -16.95 -0.24
C GLN A 163 10.94 -17.07 -1.73
N PRO A 164 11.40 -18.24 -2.22
CA PRO A 164 11.78 -18.44 -3.63
C PRO A 164 10.72 -17.99 -4.64
N ALA A 165 9.45 -18.24 -4.36
CA ALA A 165 8.34 -17.81 -5.21
C ALA A 165 8.20 -16.28 -5.34
N ARG A 166 8.95 -15.50 -4.56
CA ARG A 166 8.97 -14.03 -4.57
C ARG A 166 10.31 -13.45 -5.04
N HIS A 167 11.26 -14.27 -5.47
CA HIS A 167 12.59 -13.82 -5.91
C HIS A 167 12.53 -12.87 -7.11
N TYR A 168 11.45 -12.85 -7.89
CA TYR A 168 11.23 -11.86 -8.94
C TYR A 168 11.34 -10.41 -8.45
N ARG A 169 11.15 -10.16 -7.14
CA ARG A 169 11.29 -8.84 -6.49
C ARG A 169 12.74 -8.43 -6.26
N ILE A 170 13.63 -9.42 -6.09
CA ILE A 170 15.06 -9.21 -5.83
C ILE A 170 15.95 -9.53 -7.04
N ASN A 171 15.39 -10.07 -8.11
CA ASN A 171 16.08 -10.28 -9.40
C ASN A 171 16.02 -9.00 -10.28
N ARG A 172 15.63 -7.89 -9.71
CA ARG A 172 15.44 -6.61 -10.37
C ARG A 172 16.17 -5.52 -9.58
N ASN A 173 16.87 -4.65 -10.30
CA ASN A 173 17.62 -3.54 -9.71
C ASN A 173 16.68 -2.56 -8.99
N ILE A 174 17.17 -1.91 -7.94
CA ILE A 174 16.43 -0.90 -7.16
C ILE A 174 15.91 0.24 -8.05
N ASN A 175 16.64 0.62 -9.10
CA ASN A 175 16.24 1.65 -10.07
C ASN A 175 15.00 1.28 -10.89
N ASN A 176 14.66 0.00 -10.92
CA ASN A 176 13.50 -0.56 -11.62
C ASN A 176 12.43 -1.06 -10.64
N GLY A 177 12.43 -0.55 -9.41
CA GLY A 177 11.44 -0.90 -8.41
C GLY A 177 11.66 -2.28 -7.76
N GLY A 178 12.88 -2.83 -7.82
CA GLY A 178 13.26 -4.06 -7.11
C GLY A 178 13.69 -3.78 -5.68
N GLY A 179 13.75 -4.84 -4.85
CA GLY A 179 14.27 -4.81 -3.50
C GLY A 179 13.25 -4.53 -2.39
N ALA A 180 13.75 -4.47 -1.17
CA ALA A 180 12.95 -4.26 0.03
C ALA A 180 12.36 -2.85 0.09
N LEU A 181 13.10 -1.84 -0.38
CA LEU A 181 12.65 -0.45 -0.38
C LEU A 181 11.34 -0.28 -1.15
N TRP A 182 11.21 -0.87 -2.34
CA TRP A 182 10.03 -0.72 -3.18
C TRP A 182 8.93 -1.74 -2.86
N ASP A 183 9.24 -2.85 -2.17
CA ASP A 183 8.21 -3.82 -1.80
C ASP A 183 7.59 -3.55 -0.43
N ILE A 184 8.40 -3.35 0.60
CA ILE A 184 7.92 -3.21 2.00
C ILE A 184 8.19 -1.83 2.59
N GLY A 185 9.10 -1.06 2.01
CA GLY A 185 9.33 0.34 2.38
C GLY A 185 8.09 1.23 2.29
N PRO A 186 7.21 1.09 1.26
CA PRO A 186 6.00 1.89 1.18
C PRO A 186 5.15 1.85 2.45
N TYR A 187 5.01 0.68 3.07
CA TYR A 187 4.27 0.51 4.33
C TYR A 187 4.92 1.25 5.49
N ALA A 188 6.23 1.05 5.68
CA ALA A 188 6.98 1.66 6.77
C ALA A 188 6.95 3.18 6.69
N ILE A 189 7.18 3.75 5.50
CA ILE A 189 7.21 5.19 5.25
C ILE A 189 5.83 5.82 5.39
N HIS A 190 4.79 5.22 4.79
CA HIS A 190 3.41 5.71 4.92
C HIS A 190 2.96 5.73 6.39
N THR A 191 3.26 4.68 7.17
CA THR A 191 2.88 4.63 8.59
C THR A 191 3.57 5.72 9.39
N ILE A 192 4.86 5.96 9.18
CA ILE A 192 5.63 7.05 9.81
C ILE A 192 5.01 8.41 9.46
N ARG A 193 4.79 8.69 8.18
CA ARG A 193 4.24 9.97 7.72
C ARG A 193 2.84 10.24 8.31
N SER A 194 2.01 9.20 8.38
CA SER A 194 0.66 9.31 8.93
C SER A 194 0.63 9.75 10.41
N CYS A 195 1.72 9.53 11.16
CA CYS A 195 1.81 9.91 12.57
C CYS A 195 2.10 11.38 12.78
N PHE A 196 3.00 11.93 11.96
CA PHE A 196 3.39 13.33 12.09
C PHE A 196 2.42 14.27 11.39
N LYS A 197 1.70 13.78 10.36
CA LYS A 197 0.85 14.60 9.47
C LYS A 197 1.59 15.76 8.82
N GLU A 198 2.87 15.57 8.63
CA GLU A 198 3.82 16.51 8.06
C GLU A 198 4.62 15.80 6.99
N ASN A 199 5.16 16.55 6.06
CA ASN A 199 6.02 16.00 5.03
C ASN A 199 7.48 16.00 5.49
N PRO A 200 8.28 14.99 5.12
CA PRO A 200 9.70 14.97 5.43
C PRO A 200 10.44 16.15 4.81
N ILE A 201 11.44 16.66 5.51
CA ILE A 201 12.35 17.70 5.00
C ILE A 201 13.56 17.06 4.33
N ARG A 202 14.11 16.00 4.93
CA ARG A 202 15.27 15.26 4.41
C ARG A 202 15.30 13.84 4.93
N VAL A 203 15.98 12.98 4.17
CA VAL A 203 16.11 11.56 4.48
C VAL A 203 17.55 11.08 4.33
N TYR A 204 17.90 10.04 5.07
CA TYR A 204 19.13 9.29 4.90
C TYR A 204 18.84 7.79 4.95
N GLY A 205 19.49 7.02 4.08
CA GLY A 205 19.35 5.58 4.02
C GLY A 205 20.66 4.86 3.68
N GLN A 206 20.81 3.65 4.20
CA GLN A 206 21.87 2.71 3.84
C GLN A 206 21.27 1.35 3.55
N SER A 207 21.84 0.65 2.56
CA SER A 207 21.34 -0.64 2.11
C SER A 207 22.46 -1.65 1.90
N LYS A 208 22.09 -2.92 2.11
CA LYS A 208 22.84 -4.07 1.61
C LYS A 208 22.21 -4.52 0.28
N PHE A 209 23.01 -4.65 -0.75
CA PHE A 209 22.57 -5.06 -2.09
C PHE A 209 22.93 -6.52 -2.38
N ASN A 210 22.13 -7.16 -3.24
CA ASN A 210 22.50 -8.42 -3.89
C ASN A 210 23.18 -8.19 -5.25
N GLU A 211 23.52 -9.28 -5.94
CA GLU A 211 24.17 -9.27 -7.26
C GLU A 211 23.34 -8.61 -8.38
N HIS A 212 22.03 -8.50 -8.22
CA HIS A 212 21.14 -7.85 -9.19
C HIS A 212 20.94 -6.34 -8.90
N GLY A 213 21.59 -5.82 -7.87
CA GLY A 213 21.42 -4.43 -7.43
C GLY A 213 20.07 -4.15 -6.77
N ALA A 214 19.42 -5.18 -6.24
CA ALA A 214 18.25 -5.02 -5.38
C ALA A 214 18.71 -4.87 -3.92
N ASP A 215 18.11 -3.97 -3.17
CA ASP A 215 18.36 -3.87 -1.74
C ASP A 215 17.69 -5.02 -0.99
N MET A 216 18.49 -5.74 -0.21
CA MET A 216 18.02 -6.86 0.61
C MET A 216 17.61 -6.40 2.01
N SER A 217 18.27 -5.37 2.50
CA SER A 217 18.00 -4.73 3.78
C SER A 217 18.31 -3.25 3.67
N THR A 218 17.41 -2.40 4.17
CA THR A 218 17.59 -0.95 4.20
C THR A 218 17.21 -0.40 5.56
N THR A 219 18.10 0.40 6.13
CA THR A 219 17.85 1.16 7.36
C THR A 219 18.00 2.64 7.06
N GLY A 220 17.16 3.48 7.65
CA GLY A 220 17.25 4.90 7.38
C GLY A 220 16.63 5.80 8.43
N MET A 221 16.84 7.09 8.24
CA MET A 221 16.33 8.18 9.06
C MET A 221 15.52 9.16 8.21
N ILE A 222 14.46 9.69 8.80
CA ILE A 222 13.61 10.72 8.21
C ILE A 222 13.53 11.89 9.18
N ASP A 223 13.86 13.08 8.71
CA ASP A 223 13.81 14.33 9.47
C ASP A 223 12.62 15.16 9.00
N PHE A 224 11.69 15.45 9.92
CA PHE A 224 10.51 16.29 9.69
C PHE A 224 10.70 17.72 10.21
N GLY A 225 11.89 18.05 10.73
CA GLY A 225 12.14 19.34 11.37
C GLY A 225 11.59 19.43 12.79
N LEU A 226 11.78 20.58 13.44
CA LEU A 226 11.24 20.89 14.77
C LEU A 226 11.40 19.74 15.79
N ASN A 227 12.56 19.07 15.79
CA ASN A 227 12.88 17.90 16.64
C ASN A 227 12.05 16.63 16.34
N LYS A 228 11.27 16.58 15.25
CA LYS A 228 10.53 15.39 14.84
C LYS A 228 11.36 14.54 13.90
N LYS A 229 11.67 13.32 14.31
CA LYS A 229 12.48 12.37 13.56
C LYS A 229 11.86 11.00 13.55
N ALA A 230 12.19 10.24 12.53
CA ALA A 230 11.83 8.82 12.50
C ALA A 230 12.99 7.98 11.97
N THR A 231 12.95 6.69 12.31
CA THR A 231 13.80 5.67 11.72
C THR A 231 12.96 4.54 11.17
N PHE A 232 13.50 3.85 10.19
CA PHE A 232 12.90 2.63 9.65
C PHE A 232 13.97 1.57 9.41
N ASP A 233 13.56 0.32 9.52
CA ASP A 233 14.36 -0.86 9.23
C ASP A 233 13.50 -1.86 8.45
N ILE A 234 13.92 -2.17 7.24
CA ILE A 234 13.22 -3.10 6.36
C ILE A 234 14.17 -4.16 5.83
N SER A 235 13.75 -5.43 5.77
CA SER A 235 14.66 -6.50 5.38
C SER A 235 13.96 -7.74 4.84
N PHE A 236 14.55 -8.32 3.80
CA PHE A 236 14.24 -9.66 3.30
C PHE A 236 15.12 -10.77 3.87
N GLU A 237 16.03 -10.41 4.80
CA GLU A 237 17.00 -11.33 5.39
C GLU A 237 16.84 -11.52 6.91
N CYS A 238 15.81 -10.91 7.51
CA CYS A 238 15.52 -11.03 8.94
C CYS A 238 14.24 -11.82 9.18
N THR A 239 14.05 -12.31 10.41
CA THR A 239 12.80 -12.90 10.87
C THR A 239 11.63 -11.93 10.65
N ARG A 240 10.40 -12.47 10.60
CA ARG A 240 9.19 -11.64 10.41
C ARG A 240 9.04 -10.62 11.53
N ARG A 241 9.00 -9.35 11.14
CA ARG A 241 8.61 -8.20 11.96
C ARG A 241 7.58 -7.40 11.18
N SER A 242 6.64 -6.78 11.86
CA SER A 242 5.62 -5.91 11.28
C SER A 242 5.25 -4.85 12.31
N GLU A 243 6.28 -4.20 12.88
CA GLU A 243 6.19 -3.41 14.09
C GLU A 243 6.21 -1.92 13.78
N PHE A 244 5.48 -1.19 14.60
CA PHE A 244 5.45 0.26 14.56
C PHE A 244 5.40 0.82 15.97
N GLU A 245 6.24 1.83 16.24
CA GLU A 245 6.31 2.51 17.53
C GLU A 245 6.33 4.03 17.35
N VAL A 246 5.65 4.74 18.26
CA VAL A 246 5.74 6.20 18.38
C VAL A 246 6.01 6.59 19.81
N PHE A 247 6.77 7.67 19.97
CA PHE A 247 7.21 8.24 21.24
C PHE A 247 6.85 9.71 21.30
N GLY A 248 6.08 10.05 22.31
CA GLY A 248 5.73 11.43 22.63
C GLY A 248 6.26 11.83 24.00
N LEU A 249 6.10 13.10 24.33
CA LEU A 249 6.59 13.68 25.60
C LEU A 249 5.92 13.08 26.84
N ALA A 250 4.68 12.55 26.72
CA ALA A 250 3.91 12.02 27.85
C ALA A 250 3.61 10.51 27.74
N GLY A 251 4.16 9.83 26.72
CA GLY A 251 3.93 8.39 26.54
C GLY A 251 4.45 7.83 25.22
N ARG A 252 4.28 6.54 25.07
CA ARG A 252 4.64 5.79 23.85
C ARG A 252 3.54 4.82 23.45
N LEU A 253 3.52 4.46 22.18
CA LEU A 253 2.64 3.44 21.62
C LEU A 253 3.46 2.45 20.78
N LYS A 254 3.15 1.15 20.90
CA LYS A 254 3.71 0.07 20.10
C LYS A 254 2.59 -0.77 19.48
N CYS A 255 2.74 -1.07 18.20
CA CYS A 255 1.94 -2.06 17.47
C CYS A 255 2.86 -3.19 16.97
N PRO A 256 2.78 -4.39 17.55
CA PRO A 256 3.67 -5.49 17.18
C PRO A 256 3.28 -6.17 15.86
N LEU A 257 2.08 -5.86 15.30
CA LEU A 257 1.60 -6.42 14.04
C LEU A 257 0.70 -5.40 13.34
N VAL A 258 1.30 -4.41 12.64
CA VAL A 258 0.54 -3.28 12.11
C VAL A 258 0.03 -3.50 10.68
N TRP A 259 0.83 -4.09 9.76
CA TRP A 259 0.45 -4.12 8.34
C TRP A 259 -0.31 -5.36 7.89
N GLN A 260 -0.10 -6.49 8.53
CA GLN A 260 -0.72 -7.75 8.15
C GLN A 260 -1.15 -8.53 9.40
N PRO A 261 -2.15 -8.06 10.15
CA PRO A 261 -2.69 -8.82 11.27
C PRO A 261 -3.40 -10.10 10.81
N ASP A 262 -3.71 -10.22 9.50
CA ASP A 262 -4.44 -11.34 8.89
C ASP A 262 -5.72 -11.67 9.68
N ASN A 263 -5.86 -12.92 10.14
CA ASN A 263 -6.99 -13.36 10.96
C ASN A 263 -6.69 -13.34 12.46
N LEU A 264 -5.63 -12.65 12.89
CA LEU A 264 -5.25 -12.51 14.28
C LEU A 264 -5.79 -11.20 14.87
N PRO A 265 -6.19 -11.18 16.14
CA PRO A 265 -6.49 -9.93 16.82
C PRO A 265 -5.25 -9.02 16.83
N ALA A 266 -5.44 -7.77 16.49
CA ALA A 266 -4.37 -6.78 16.49
C ALA A 266 -4.19 -6.17 17.88
N ASN A 267 -2.95 -6.05 18.35
CA ASN A 267 -2.63 -5.51 19.66
C ASN A 267 -2.06 -4.09 19.53
N ILE A 268 -2.60 -3.19 20.35
CA ILE A 268 -2.06 -1.84 20.55
C ILE A 268 -1.63 -1.72 22.01
N ILE A 269 -0.36 -1.50 22.24
CA ILE A 269 0.22 -1.35 23.58
C ILE A 269 0.66 0.09 23.72
N TYR A 270 0.19 0.79 24.74
CA TYR A 270 0.65 2.14 24.99
C TYR A 270 0.82 2.43 26.48
N THR A 271 1.76 3.29 26.80
CA THR A 271 2.07 3.70 28.15
C THR A 271 2.02 5.21 28.23
N THR A 272 1.37 5.75 29.24
CA THR A 272 1.39 7.17 29.55
C THR A 272 1.78 7.37 31.01
N GLU A 273 2.32 8.54 31.34
CA GLU A 273 2.66 8.89 32.73
C GLU A 273 1.44 8.83 33.65
N LYS A 274 0.27 9.20 33.14
CA LYS A 274 -0.97 9.26 33.94
C LYS A 274 -1.66 7.93 34.12
N SER A 275 -1.64 7.03 33.13
CA SER A 275 -2.44 5.82 33.13
C SER A 275 -1.64 4.51 33.17
N GLY A 276 -0.28 4.61 33.19
CA GLY A 276 0.59 3.44 33.12
C GLY A 276 0.44 2.67 31.81
N LEU A 277 0.74 1.37 31.85
CA LEU A 277 0.64 0.47 30.69
C LEU A 277 -0.83 0.12 30.39
N LYS A 278 -1.22 0.25 29.14
CA LYS A 278 -2.49 -0.22 28.59
C LYS A 278 -2.23 -1.11 27.39
N GLN A 279 -3.05 -2.14 27.27
CA GLN A 279 -3.09 -3.01 26.10
C GLN A 279 -4.54 -3.06 25.59
N GLU A 280 -4.73 -2.76 24.34
CA GLU A 280 -6.01 -2.88 23.65
C GLU A 280 -5.91 -3.97 22.59
N VAL A 281 -6.94 -4.79 22.51
CA VAL A 281 -7.09 -5.82 21.47
C VAL A 281 -8.15 -5.36 20.49
N VAL A 282 -7.75 -5.13 19.25
CA VAL A 282 -8.67 -4.83 18.16
C VAL A 282 -9.10 -6.14 17.53
N PRO A 283 -10.41 -6.41 17.39
CA PRO A 283 -10.90 -7.65 16.77
C PRO A 283 -10.39 -7.81 15.33
N THR A 284 -10.37 -9.04 14.88
CA THR A 284 -10.02 -9.37 13.48
C THR A 284 -10.96 -8.67 12.51
N ALA A 285 -10.39 -8.16 11.43
CA ALA A 285 -11.14 -7.55 10.33
C ALA A 285 -10.45 -7.86 9.01
N ASN A 286 -11.22 -8.13 7.97
CA ASN A 286 -10.65 -8.28 6.65
C ASN A 286 -10.42 -6.89 6.02
N HIS A 287 -9.20 -6.42 6.10
CA HIS A 287 -8.83 -5.09 5.64
C HIS A 287 -8.94 -4.94 4.10
N PHE A 288 -8.83 -6.01 3.33
CA PHE A 288 -9.09 -5.98 1.88
C PHE A 288 -10.58 -5.76 1.58
N ASN A 289 -11.48 -6.42 2.31
CA ASN A 289 -12.92 -6.16 2.17
C ASN A 289 -13.25 -4.71 2.51
N LEU A 290 -12.68 -4.19 3.61
CA LEU A 290 -12.90 -2.80 4.03
C LEU A 290 -12.33 -1.78 3.02
N GLU A 291 -11.21 -2.08 2.39
CA GLU A 291 -10.63 -1.28 1.31
C GLU A 291 -11.55 -1.22 0.09
N ILE A 292 -12.02 -2.39 -0.39
CA ILE A 292 -12.95 -2.49 -1.53
C ILE A 292 -14.28 -1.80 -1.22
N ASP A 293 -14.86 -2.02 -0.04
CA ASP A 293 -16.12 -1.38 0.37
C ASP A 293 -15.97 0.14 0.46
N HIS A 294 -14.83 0.61 0.97
CA HIS A 294 -14.52 2.05 0.99
C HIS A 294 -14.45 2.62 -0.43
N PHE A 295 -13.72 1.95 -1.33
CA PHE A 295 -13.55 2.42 -2.69
C PHE A 295 -14.88 2.41 -3.47
N ASN A 296 -15.69 1.35 -3.33
CA ASN A 296 -17.03 1.28 -3.90
C ASN A 296 -17.91 2.45 -3.43
N LYS A 297 -17.92 2.72 -2.11
CA LYS A 297 -18.67 3.85 -1.55
C LYS A 297 -18.15 5.19 -2.07
N ALA A 298 -16.83 5.37 -2.19
CA ALA A 298 -16.24 6.59 -2.72
C ALA A 298 -16.68 6.86 -4.17
N ILE A 299 -16.86 5.81 -4.99
CA ILE A 299 -17.35 5.92 -6.36
C ILE A 299 -18.85 6.23 -6.36
N ILE A 300 -19.68 5.47 -5.62
CA ILE A 300 -21.13 5.58 -5.63
C ILE A 300 -21.61 6.93 -5.08
N GLU A 301 -20.97 7.40 -4.01
CA GLU A 301 -21.31 8.62 -3.30
C GLU A 301 -20.53 9.85 -3.80
N ASP A 302 -19.70 9.68 -4.81
CA ASP A 302 -18.77 10.70 -5.37
C ASP A 302 -17.97 11.45 -4.30
N ARG A 303 -17.49 10.73 -3.28
CA ARG A 303 -16.68 11.31 -2.22
C ARG A 303 -15.19 11.02 -2.42
N GLN A 304 -14.35 11.72 -1.66
CA GLN A 304 -12.91 11.48 -1.68
C GLN A 304 -12.56 10.10 -1.09
N VAL A 305 -11.53 9.48 -1.66
CA VAL A 305 -10.93 8.25 -1.12
C VAL A 305 -10.12 8.58 0.15
N LYS A 306 -10.02 7.63 1.08
CA LYS A 306 -9.32 7.79 2.37
C LYS A 306 -7.83 8.10 2.17
N LEU A 307 -7.19 7.42 1.23
CA LEU A 307 -5.79 7.66 0.88
C LEU A 307 -5.76 8.64 -0.30
N SER A 308 -5.45 9.90 0.02
CA SER A 308 -5.50 10.97 -0.98
C SER A 308 -4.35 10.88 -1.98
N GLY A 309 -4.54 11.49 -3.15
CA GLY A 309 -3.46 11.60 -4.15
C GLY A 309 -2.24 12.36 -3.62
N GLU A 310 -2.43 13.34 -2.76
CA GLU A 310 -1.34 14.06 -2.10
C GLU A 310 -0.51 13.14 -1.21
N ASP A 311 -1.17 12.25 -0.46
CA ASP A 311 -0.47 11.26 0.36
C ASP A 311 0.37 10.31 -0.49
N ALA A 312 -0.17 9.79 -1.60
CA ALA A 312 0.56 8.95 -2.53
C ALA A 312 1.79 9.67 -3.15
N ILE A 313 1.64 10.94 -3.54
CA ILE A 313 2.74 11.77 -4.05
C ILE A 313 3.86 11.88 -3.01
N TRP A 314 3.54 12.23 -1.77
CA TRP A 314 4.56 12.39 -0.72
C TRP A 314 5.18 11.08 -0.27
N ASN A 315 4.42 9.97 -0.31
CA ASN A 315 4.98 8.65 -0.05
C ASN A 315 6.02 8.27 -1.11
N SER A 316 5.68 8.47 -2.37
CA SER A 316 6.60 8.21 -3.50
C SER A 316 7.82 9.14 -3.47
N LYS A 317 7.64 10.47 -3.25
CA LYS A 317 8.76 11.42 -3.09
C LYS A 317 9.73 11.00 -1.99
N THR A 318 9.20 10.52 -0.86
CA THR A 318 10.03 10.07 0.25
C THR A 318 10.82 8.81 -0.09
N LEU A 319 10.19 7.83 -0.74
CA LEU A 319 10.86 6.61 -1.20
C LEU A 319 11.94 6.89 -2.25
N GLU A 320 11.65 7.75 -3.21
CA GLU A 320 12.60 8.17 -4.25
C GLU A 320 13.80 8.92 -3.65
N ALA A 321 13.56 9.81 -2.67
CA ALA A 321 14.63 10.48 -1.94
C ALA A 321 15.47 9.52 -1.10
N ILE A 322 14.86 8.51 -0.47
CA ILE A 322 15.59 7.44 0.25
C ILE A 322 16.44 6.64 -0.73
N GLN A 323 15.90 6.25 -1.89
CA GLN A 323 16.68 5.56 -2.91
C GLN A 323 17.89 6.39 -3.36
N LYS A 324 17.69 7.67 -3.63
CA LYS A 324 18.79 8.59 -4.00
C LYS A 324 19.83 8.67 -2.89
N SER A 325 19.39 8.76 -1.64
CA SER A 325 20.28 8.78 -0.47
C SER A 325 21.12 7.52 -0.37
N ILE A 326 20.53 6.35 -0.56
CA ILE A 326 21.20 5.05 -0.55
C ILE A 326 22.30 4.98 -1.64
N LEU A 327 21.96 5.41 -2.86
CA LEU A 327 22.87 5.34 -3.99
C LEU A 327 24.04 6.32 -3.88
N ASN A 328 23.81 7.49 -3.29
CA ASN A 328 24.82 8.53 -3.17
C ASN A 328 25.52 8.54 -1.80
N ASN A 329 25.01 7.78 -0.83
CA ASN A 329 25.47 7.77 0.56
C ASN A 329 25.49 9.18 1.20
N GLU A 330 24.42 9.95 0.97
CA GLU A 330 24.27 11.32 1.46
C GLU A 330 22.84 11.62 1.95
N TRP A 331 22.68 12.67 2.76
CA TRP A 331 21.37 13.22 3.07
C TRP A 331 20.73 13.83 1.82
N VAL A 332 19.47 13.50 1.57
CA VAL A 332 18.68 14.08 0.46
C VAL A 332 17.55 14.92 1.03
N THR A 333 17.48 16.17 0.62
CA THR A 333 16.37 17.11 0.91
C THR A 333 15.24 16.88 -0.09
N LEU A 334 13.97 16.92 0.40
CA LEU A 334 12.76 16.76 -0.41
C LEU A 334 12.20 18.11 -0.83
#